data_21c8f1fa553e2e87e8397219f441f921
#
_entry.id   21c8f1fa553e2e87e8397219f441f921
#
_cell.length_a   1.000
_cell.length_b   1.000
_cell.length_c   1.000
_cell.angle_alpha   90.00
_cell.angle_beta   90.00
_cell.angle_gamma   90.00
#
_symmetry.space_group_name_H-M   'P 1'
#
loop_
_entity.id
_entity.type
_entity.pdbx_description
1 polymer ?
#
loop_
_entity_poly.entity_id
_entity_poly.type
_entity_poly.pdbx_seq_one_letter_code
_entity_poly.pdbx_strand_id
1 'polypeptide(L)'
;MNDFDRTSYLDYASAMRHPNNFSNTTATFFTQDADINIVHPFNNASGAQAYFKTVIEPLQTSFEGMYRRNDISMTGKFEGHNWVSSTGYYVGHFARDWIGIKATQQLCYLRFGEFHRMENGKAVESYIFFDIPELMIACGQWPIDIGPGLARGHTGMIHGPASHDGIIQITPDPSEGQKSLQIITDMLGSLATKDEAWRPFWHDNMMWYGPGAFGSFVGIDHFASFQIPFESQFDGWSGGSKSNGLTKHFVRYGEGNYACSGGWPSVTGVNVKSFLGQPPTNEQVFFRVCDWWRREGNQLVENWVFVDVLHALLQLGYDPLPPTT
;
A
#
# COMPACT_ATOMS: atom_id res chain seq x y z
N MET A 1 -4.45 18.88 -14.50
CA MET A 1 -3.47 18.75 -13.41
C MET A 1 -2.26 19.57 -13.77
N ASN A 2 -1.52 20.02 -12.77
CA ASN A 2 -0.30 20.78 -13.02
C ASN A 2 0.86 19.80 -13.24
N ASP A 3 1.46 19.77 -14.42
CA ASP A 3 2.65 18.94 -14.73
C ASP A 3 3.81 19.21 -13.77
N PHE A 4 3.75 20.35 -13.07
CA PHE A 4 4.72 20.72 -12.05
C PHE A 4 4.74 19.78 -10.84
N ASP A 5 3.57 19.35 -10.34
CA ASP A 5 3.51 18.42 -9.21
C ASP A 5 4.05 17.02 -9.60
N ARG A 6 3.77 16.57 -10.82
CA ARG A 6 4.34 15.34 -11.38
C ARG A 6 5.87 15.42 -11.44
N THR A 7 6.39 16.50 -12.04
CA THR A 7 7.83 16.73 -12.17
C THR A 7 8.50 16.75 -10.80
N SER A 8 7.96 17.51 -9.85
CA SER A 8 8.48 17.59 -8.49
C SER A 8 8.56 16.21 -7.82
N TYR A 9 7.53 15.37 -7.99
CA TYR A 9 7.55 14.02 -7.45
C TYR A 9 8.58 13.13 -8.17
N LEU A 10 8.67 13.16 -9.48
CA LEU A 10 9.64 12.35 -10.23
C LEU A 10 11.08 12.76 -9.90
N ASP A 11 11.35 14.03 -9.66
CA ASP A 11 12.64 14.54 -9.19
C ASP A 11 12.95 14.01 -7.78
N TYR A 12 11.97 14.04 -6.86
CA TYR A 12 12.07 13.43 -5.55
C TYR A 12 12.39 11.94 -5.65
N ALA A 13 11.61 11.18 -6.41
CA ALA A 13 11.80 9.74 -6.58
C ALA A 13 13.14 9.40 -7.22
N SER A 14 13.62 10.22 -8.17
CA SER A 14 14.94 10.06 -8.80
C SER A 14 16.08 10.34 -7.82
N ALA A 15 15.97 11.40 -7.02
CA ALA A 15 16.98 11.74 -6.00
C ALA A 15 17.06 10.67 -4.90
N MET A 16 15.94 10.02 -4.56
CA MET A 16 15.89 8.90 -3.60
C MET A 16 16.54 7.59 -4.10
N ARG A 17 17.06 7.56 -5.34
CA ARG A 17 17.91 6.46 -5.83
C ARG A 17 19.34 6.56 -5.32
N HIS A 18 19.73 7.69 -4.74
CA HIS A 18 21.10 7.97 -4.30
C HIS A 18 21.15 8.20 -2.79
N PRO A 19 21.73 7.27 -1.99
CA PRO A 19 21.65 7.30 -0.53
C PRO A 19 22.16 8.59 0.12
N ASN A 20 23.13 9.26 -0.50
CA ASN A 20 23.73 10.47 0.06
C ASN A 20 22.82 11.71 0.04
N ASN A 21 21.68 11.65 -0.63
CA ASN A 21 20.79 12.80 -0.83
C ASN A 21 19.50 12.76 0.00
N PHE A 22 19.22 11.69 0.74
CA PHE A 22 17.90 11.45 1.34
C PHE A 22 17.45 12.58 2.28
N SER A 23 18.34 13.13 3.12
CA SER A 23 18.00 14.22 4.02
C SER A 23 17.57 15.48 3.27
N ASN A 24 18.38 15.92 2.31
CA ASN A 24 18.08 17.11 1.51
C ASN A 24 16.85 16.90 0.63
N THR A 25 16.72 15.73 0.02
CA THR A 25 15.60 15.36 -0.83
C THR A 25 14.29 15.38 -0.06
N THR A 26 14.25 14.81 1.16
CA THR A 26 13.08 14.86 2.05
C THR A 26 12.74 16.29 2.44
N ALA A 27 13.73 17.09 2.86
CA ALA A 27 13.53 18.51 3.23
C ALA A 27 13.06 19.38 2.07
N THR A 28 13.39 19.02 0.84
CA THR A 28 12.96 19.76 -0.36
C THR A 28 11.55 19.42 -0.78
N PHE A 29 11.17 18.14 -0.71
CA PHE A 29 9.90 17.62 -1.20
C PHE A 29 8.74 17.87 -0.22
N PHE A 30 8.92 17.61 1.08
CA PHE A 30 7.88 17.87 2.08
C PHE A 30 7.91 19.31 2.60
N THR A 31 6.76 19.83 3.01
CA THR A 31 6.73 21.07 3.79
C THR A 31 7.25 20.83 5.21
N GLN A 32 7.62 21.92 5.90
CA GLN A 32 8.14 21.83 7.27
C GLN A 32 7.10 21.35 8.28
N ASP A 33 5.82 21.51 7.96
CA ASP A 33 4.65 21.20 8.76
C ASP A 33 3.75 20.12 8.10
N ALA A 34 4.29 19.38 7.13
CA ALA A 34 3.53 18.32 6.45
C ALA A 34 2.93 17.31 7.45
N ASP A 35 1.66 16.98 7.26
CA ASP A 35 1.01 15.88 8.00
C ASP A 35 1.33 14.55 7.30
N ILE A 36 2.11 13.70 7.97
CA ILE A 36 2.60 12.46 7.37
C ILE A 36 2.09 11.27 8.19
N ASN A 37 1.09 10.59 7.64
CA ASN A 37 0.50 9.37 8.18
C ASN A 37 1.26 8.15 7.68
N ILE A 38 1.68 7.27 8.59
CA ILE A 38 2.56 6.15 8.28
C ILE A 38 1.99 4.89 8.94
N VAL A 39 2.13 3.73 8.31
CA VAL A 39 1.73 2.45 8.92
C VAL A 39 2.41 2.20 10.26
N HIS A 40 1.82 1.33 11.08
CA HIS A 40 2.45 0.86 12.33
C HIS A 40 3.85 0.25 12.05
N PRO A 41 4.88 0.52 12.86
CA PRO A 41 4.88 1.15 14.21
C PRO A 41 5.06 2.67 14.23
N PHE A 42 5.25 3.32 13.10
CA PHE A 42 5.56 4.76 13.05
C PHE A 42 4.36 5.64 13.33
N ASN A 43 3.20 5.27 12.82
CA ASN A 43 1.90 5.93 12.91
C ASN A 43 1.84 7.32 12.27
N ASN A 44 2.64 8.29 12.72
CA ASN A 44 2.69 9.63 12.13
C ASN A 44 4.03 10.32 12.33
N ALA A 45 4.27 11.35 11.52
CA ALA A 45 5.35 12.31 11.70
C ALA A 45 4.84 13.71 11.27
N SER A 46 5.27 14.76 11.96
CA SER A 46 4.95 16.14 11.62
C SER A 46 6.17 16.79 10.99
N GLY A 47 6.07 17.05 9.68
CA GLY A 47 7.07 17.73 8.88
C GLY A 47 8.22 16.85 8.38
N ALA A 48 8.92 17.38 7.39
CA ALA A 48 10.03 16.73 6.69
C ALA A 48 11.11 16.20 7.62
N GLN A 49 11.50 17.00 8.65
CA GLN A 49 12.59 16.64 9.55
C GLN A 49 12.21 15.47 10.45
N ALA A 50 11.00 15.45 11.00
CA ALA A 50 10.54 14.34 11.84
C ALA A 50 10.46 13.06 11.02
N TYR A 51 9.89 13.11 9.82
CA TYR A 51 9.83 11.96 8.91
C TYR A 51 11.22 11.42 8.57
N PHE A 52 12.16 12.30 8.23
CA PHE A 52 13.52 11.88 7.94
C PHE A 52 14.15 11.16 9.15
N LYS A 53 14.09 11.78 10.34
CA LYS A 53 14.73 11.26 11.55
C LYS A 53 14.12 9.97 12.09
N THR A 54 12.79 9.83 11.99
CA THR A 54 12.10 8.66 12.56
C THR A 54 11.97 7.49 11.59
N VAL A 55 12.00 7.74 10.29
CA VAL A 55 11.76 6.71 9.28
C VAL A 55 12.93 6.52 8.33
N ILE A 56 13.31 7.58 7.59
CA ILE A 56 14.26 7.43 6.48
C ILE A 56 15.69 7.21 6.96
N GLU A 57 16.16 7.97 7.95
CA GLU A 57 17.53 7.84 8.48
C GLU A 57 17.77 6.48 9.15
N PRO A 58 16.86 5.95 10.01
CA PRO A 58 16.99 4.58 10.52
C PRO A 58 16.97 3.52 9.43
N LEU A 59 16.07 3.65 8.44
CA LEU A 59 16.00 2.73 7.32
C LEU A 59 17.30 2.74 6.50
N GLN A 60 17.80 3.91 6.14
CA GLN A 60 19.07 4.10 5.41
C GLN A 60 20.27 3.56 6.20
N THR A 61 20.25 3.70 7.53
CA THR A 61 21.31 3.20 8.41
C THR A 61 21.31 1.68 8.44
N SER A 62 20.15 1.06 8.39
CA SER A 62 19.99 -0.40 8.46
C SER A 62 20.24 -1.08 7.11
N PHE A 63 19.92 -0.43 6.00
CA PHE A 63 20.08 -0.95 4.65
C PHE A 63 21.25 -0.25 3.94
N GLU A 64 22.44 -0.83 4.01
CA GLU A 64 23.63 -0.29 3.33
C GLU A 64 23.48 -0.30 1.82
N GLY A 65 23.89 0.79 1.17
CA GLY A 65 23.74 0.96 -0.28
C GLY A 65 22.28 1.06 -0.72
N MET A 66 21.36 1.41 0.17
CA MET A 66 19.94 1.49 -0.13
C MET A 66 19.66 2.40 -1.31
N TYR A 67 18.85 1.92 -2.23
CA TYR A 67 18.26 2.70 -3.30
C TYR A 67 16.75 2.46 -3.40
N ARG A 68 16.07 3.40 -4.02
CA ARG A 68 14.64 3.33 -4.28
C ARG A 68 14.35 2.96 -5.74
N ARG A 69 13.45 2.00 -5.96
CA ARG A 69 12.87 1.65 -7.24
C ARG A 69 11.37 1.96 -7.21
N ASN A 70 10.91 2.77 -8.14
CA ASN A 70 9.48 2.97 -8.35
C ASN A 70 8.98 2.04 -9.46
N ASP A 71 7.83 1.43 -9.27
CA ASP A 71 7.19 0.53 -10.23
C ASP A 71 5.95 1.17 -10.85
N ILE A 72 5.19 1.95 -10.06
CA ILE A 72 4.06 2.76 -10.51
C ILE A 72 4.24 4.17 -9.97
N SER A 73 3.95 5.17 -10.79
CA SER A 73 3.82 6.56 -10.39
C SER A 73 2.75 7.22 -11.22
N MET A 74 1.76 7.78 -10.56
CA MET A 74 0.62 8.42 -11.19
C MET A 74 0.17 9.66 -10.42
N THR A 75 -0.60 10.49 -11.11
CA THR A 75 -1.09 11.76 -10.58
C THR A 75 -2.59 11.91 -10.83
N GLY A 76 -3.29 12.60 -9.95
CA GLY A 76 -4.74 12.80 -10.10
C GLY A 76 -5.27 13.93 -9.25
N LYS A 77 -6.58 14.16 -9.34
CA LYS A 77 -7.32 15.06 -8.46
C LYS A 77 -8.36 14.28 -7.67
N PHE A 78 -8.44 14.61 -6.40
CA PHE A 78 -9.49 14.10 -5.53
C PHE A 78 -9.96 15.21 -4.59
N GLU A 79 -11.26 15.42 -4.49
CA GLU A 79 -11.89 16.48 -3.67
C GLU A 79 -11.27 17.87 -3.87
N GLY A 80 -10.92 18.21 -5.12
CA GLY A 80 -10.35 19.51 -5.49
C GLY A 80 -8.83 19.64 -5.29
N HIS A 81 -8.18 18.67 -4.62
CA HIS A 81 -6.75 18.65 -4.35
C HIS A 81 -5.96 17.87 -5.40
N ASN A 82 -4.71 18.26 -5.63
CA ASN A 82 -3.77 17.52 -6.45
C ASN A 82 -3.10 16.42 -5.61
N TRP A 83 -3.01 15.22 -6.18
CA TRP A 83 -2.37 14.07 -5.56
C TRP A 83 -1.36 13.43 -6.48
N VAL A 84 -0.30 12.92 -5.89
CA VAL A 84 0.65 11.99 -6.52
C VAL A 84 0.64 10.70 -5.72
N SER A 85 0.69 9.56 -6.40
CA SER A 85 0.84 8.26 -5.74
C SER A 85 1.88 7.40 -6.43
N SER A 86 2.51 6.53 -5.66
CA SER A 86 3.52 5.62 -6.18
C SER A 86 3.66 4.38 -5.31
N THR A 87 4.10 3.29 -5.92
CA THR A 87 4.54 2.08 -5.23
C THR A 87 5.81 1.54 -5.87
N GLY A 88 6.55 0.77 -5.09
CA GLY A 88 7.84 0.19 -5.48
C GLY A 88 8.57 -0.40 -4.29
N TYR A 89 9.91 -0.37 -4.34
CA TYR A 89 10.76 -0.96 -3.32
C TYR A 89 11.93 -0.07 -2.90
N TYR A 90 12.24 -0.10 -1.62
CA TYR A 90 13.59 0.17 -1.13
C TYR A 90 14.38 -1.13 -1.14
N VAL A 91 15.60 -1.12 -1.70
CA VAL A 91 16.46 -2.30 -1.84
C VAL A 91 17.84 -1.97 -1.30
N GLY A 92 18.41 -2.83 -0.48
CA GLY A 92 19.74 -2.62 0.09
C GLY A 92 20.25 -3.84 0.84
N HIS A 93 21.50 -3.80 1.25
CA HIS A 93 22.10 -4.82 2.10
C HIS A 93 21.65 -4.61 3.55
N PHE A 94 20.86 -5.52 4.11
CA PHE A 94 20.31 -5.41 5.47
C PHE A 94 21.39 -5.72 6.52
N ALA A 95 22.17 -4.71 6.88
CA ALA A 95 23.40 -4.80 7.68
C ALA A 95 23.21 -4.54 9.17
N ARG A 96 22.16 -3.80 9.57
CA ARG A 96 21.84 -3.47 10.98
C ARG A 96 20.37 -3.67 11.26
N ASP A 97 20.04 -4.08 12.48
CA ASP A 97 18.67 -4.27 12.95
C ASP A 97 17.80 -3.03 12.66
N TRP A 98 16.55 -3.26 12.28
CA TRP A 98 15.57 -2.21 12.00
C TRP A 98 14.23 -2.53 12.65
N ILE A 99 13.71 -1.63 13.49
CA ILE A 99 12.44 -1.79 14.24
C ILE A 99 12.29 -3.17 14.93
N GLY A 100 13.38 -3.70 15.50
CA GLY A 100 13.43 -5.01 16.15
C GLY A 100 13.71 -6.19 15.21
N ILE A 101 13.55 -6.04 13.89
CA ILE A 101 13.88 -7.08 12.90
C ILE A 101 15.41 -7.22 12.82
N LYS A 102 15.92 -8.44 12.99
CA LYS A 102 17.35 -8.72 12.97
C LYS A 102 17.90 -8.68 11.55
N ALA A 103 19.07 -8.04 11.41
CA ALA A 103 19.79 -7.96 10.15
C ALA A 103 20.22 -9.34 9.63
N THR A 104 19.99 -9.59 8.35
CA THR A 104 20.33 -10.87 7.71
C THR A 104 21.72 -10.91 7.09
N GLN A 105 22.39 -9.78 6.97
CA GLN A 105 23.63 -9.61 6.22
C GLN A 105 23.48 -10.01 4.74
N GLN A 106 22.29 -9.81 4.17
CA GLN A 106 21.98 -10.14 2.78
C GLN A 106 21.24 -8.98 2.11
N LEU A 107 21.14 -9.06 0.78
CA LEU A 107 20.27 -8.15 0.02
C LEU A 107 18.83 -8.40 0.41
N CYS A 108 18.17 -7.36 0.89
CA CYS A 108 16.76 -7.36 1.25
C CYS A 108 16.02 -6.21 0.58
N TYR A 109 14.70 -6.27 0.61
CA TYR A 109 13.82 -5.29 -0.01
C TYR A 109 12.64 -4.99 0.90
N LEU A 110 12.23 -3.73 0.91
CA LEU A 110 11.06 -3.26 1.64
C LEU A 110 10.11 -2.60 0.64
N ARG A 111 8.95 -3.20 0.44
CA ARG A 111 7.89 -2.67 -0.42
C ARG A 111 7.29 -1.41 0.20
N PHE A 112 7.09 -0.38 -0.62
CA PHE A 112 6.41 0.84 -0.18
C PHE A 112 5.23 1.19 -1.09
N GLY A 113 4.25 1.89 -0.51
CA GLY A 113 3.18 2.59 -1.21
C GLY A 113 3.01 3.96 -0.58
N GLU A 114 2.86 5.00 -1.39
CA GLU A 114 2.74 6.36 -0.89
C GLU A 114 1.78 7.21 -1.70
N PHE A 115 1.14 8.14 -1.00
CA PHE A 115 0.25 9.13 -1.56
C PHE A 115 0.60 10.48 -0.96
N HIS A 116 0.70 11.50 -1.79
CA HIS A 116 1.04 12.85 -1.38
C HIS A 116 0.03 13.84 -1.94
N ARG A 117 -0.60 14.62 -1.08
CA ARG A 117 -1.35 15.80 -1.47
C ARG A 117 -0.36 16.93 -1.71
N MET A 118 -0.43 17.50 -2.90
CA MET A 118 0.57 18.44 -3.40
C MET A 118 0.04 19.87 -3.41
N GLU A 119 0.85 20.79 -2.90
CA GLU A 119 0.63 22.23 -3.02
C GLU A 119 1.93 22.90 -3.43
N ASN A 120 1.90 23.62 -4.55
CA ASN A 120 3.08 24.34 -5.09
C ASN A 120 4.33 23.43 -5.24
N GLY A 121 4.15 22.20 -5.70
CA GLY A 121 5.23 21.23 -5.90
C GLY A 121 5.78 20.61 -4.63
N LYS A 122 5.13 20.79 -3.47
CA LYS A 122 5.51 20.16 -2.20
C LYS A 122 4.38 19.31 -1.63
N ALA A 123 4.77 18.24 -0.95
CA ALA A 123 3.86 17.40 -0.19
C ALA A 123 3.49 18.11 1.13
N VAL A 124 2.18 18.33 1.34
CA VAL A 124 1.64 18.94 2.57
C VAL A 124 0.92 17.94 3.45
N GLU A 125 0.45 16.84 2.86
CA GLU A 125 -0.19 15.71 3.54
C GLU A 125 0.22 14.43 2.84
N SER A 126 0.50 13.38 3.62
CA SER A 126 0.98 12.12 3.04
C SER A 126 0.46 10.92 3.80
N TYR A 127 0.30 9.80 3.06
CA TYR A 127 -0.01 8.49 3.58
C TYR A 127 1.02 7.50 3.04
N ILE A 128 1.78 6.87 3.94
CA ILE A 128 2.93 6.04 3.59
C ILE A 128 2.75 4.65 4.17
N PHE A 129 2.82 3.67 3.30
CA PHE A 129 2.71 2.25 3.61
C PHE A 129 4.07 1.58 3.40
N PHE A 130 4.45 0.73 4.34
CA PHE A 130 5.54 -0.23 4.21
C PHE A 130 4.98 -1.63 4.42
N ASP A 131 5.33 -2.56 3.55
CA ASP A 131 5.00 -3.98 3.74
C ASP A 131 6.05 -4.64 4.64
N ILE A 132 6.00 -4.27 5.92
CA ILE A 132 6.92 -4.80 6.94
C ILE A 132 6.78 -6.33 7.07
N PRO A 133 5.57 -6.92 7.03
CA PRO A 133 5.42 -8.38 6.98
C PRO A 133 6.17 -9.04 5.82
N GLU A 134 6.20 -8.46 4.62
CA GLU A 134 6.98 -8.99 3.49
C GLU A 134 8.48 -9.05 3.82
N LEU A 135 9.03 -7.98 4.39
CA LEU A 135 10.42 -7.96 4.85
C LEU A 135 10.68 -9.02 5.93
N MET A 136 9.80 -9.13 6.93
CA MET A 136 9.93 -10.14 7.99
C MET A 136 9.91 -11.58 7.43
N ILE A 137 9.05 -11.86 6.45
CA ILE A 137 9.00 -13.15 5.76
C ILE A 137 10.29 -13.40 4.99
N ALA A 138 10.78 -12.41 4.24
CA ALA A 138 12.03 -12.52 3.49
C ALA A 138 13.24 -12.76 4.40
N CYS A 139 13.20 -12.23 5.64
CA CYS A 139 14.22 -12.43 6.66
C CYS A 139 14.02 -13.72 7.50
N GLY A 140 12.96 -14.49 7.26
CA GLY A 140 12.64 -15.69 8.07
C GLY A 140 12.20 -15.37 9.50
N GLN A 141 11.67 -14.17 9.75
CA GLN A 141 11.33 -13.68 11.10
C GLN A 141 9.82 -13.35 11.27
N TRP A 142 8.98 -13.69 10.30
CA TRP A 142 7.53 -13.57 10.44
C TRP A 142 6.99 -14.66 11.37
N PRO A 143 6.39 -14.30 12.52
CA PRO A 143 6.06 -15.28 13.57
C PRO A 143 4.71 -15.97 13.39
N ILE A 144 3.95 -15.57 12.36
CA ILE A 144 2.56 -16.00 12.20
C ILE A 144 2.44 -16.99 11.05
N ASP A 145 1.77 -18.13 11.31
CA ASP A 145 1.19 -18.94 10.24
C ASP A 145 -0.20 -18.42 9.89
N ILE A 146 -0.52 -18.38 8.60
CA ILE A 146 -1.81 -17.86 8.12
C ILE A 146 -3.01 -18.63 8.69
N GLY A 147 -2.75 -19.83 9.18
CA GLY A 147 -3.75 -20.71 9.80
C GLY A 147 -4.60 -21.48 8.79
N PRO A 148 -5.37 -22.46 9.26
CA PRO A 148 -6.30 -23.20 8.43
C PRO A 148 -7.47 -22.32 7.98
N GLY A 149 -7.94 -22.53 6.77
CA GLY A 149 -9.14 -21.87 6.23
C GLY A 149 -8.89 -20.64 5.37
N LEU A 150 -7.65 -20.13 5.32
CA LEU A 150 -7.24 -19.13 4.33
C LEU A 150 -6.28 -19.75 3.31
N ALA A 151 -6.50 -19.49 2.04
CA ALA A 151 -5.51 -19.79 1.02
C ALA A 151 -4.27 -18.91 1.21
N ARG A 152 -3.09 -19.50 1.10
CA ARG A 152 -1.83 -18.76 1.14
C ARG A 152 -1.40 -18.41 -0.27
N GLY A 153 -1.19 -17.13 -0.53
CA GLY A 153 -0.68 -16.64 -1.79
C GLY A 153 0.83 -16.89 -1.94
N HIS A 154 1.32 -16.63 -3.14
CA HIS A 154 2.76 -16.67 -3.42
C HIS A 154 3.47 -15.53 -2.68
N THR A 155 4.63 -15.82 -2.11
CA THR A 155 5.48 -14.83 -1.44
C THR A 155 6.71 -14.55 -2.31
N GLY A 156 7.23 -13.36 -2.20
CA GLY A 156 8.43 -12.91 -2.90
C GLY A 156 8.27 -11.49 -3.43
N MET A 157 9.36 -10.93 -3.94
CA MET A 157 9.37 -9.58 -4.48
C MET A 157 8.35 -9.42 -5.61
N ILE A 158 7.47 -8.43 -5.48
CA ILE A 158 6.43 -8.12 -6.45
C ILE A 158 7.03 -7.34 -7.62
N HIS A 159 6.60 -7.68 -8.83
CA HIS A 159 6.99 -6.96 -10.04
C HIS A 159 6.14 -5.70 -10.24
N GLY A 160 6.71 -4.75 -10.98
CA GLY A 160 5.95 -3.67 -11.60
C GLY A 160 4.97 -4.21 -12.66
N PRO A 161 4.16 -3.32 -13.29
CA PRO A 161 3.19 -3.71 -14.29
C PRO A 161 3.80 -4.53 -15.42
N ALA A 162 3.11 -5.57 -15.86
CA ALA A 162 3.54 -6.42 -16.97
C ALA A 162 3.70 -5.64 -18.29
N SER A 163 2.99 -4.52 -18.44
CA SER A 163 3.08 -3.59 -19.58
C SER A 163 4.31 -2.67 -19.54
N HIS A 164 5.05 -2.61 -18.43
CA HIS A 164 6.23 -1.75 -18.24
C HIS A 164 5.99 -0.24 -18.42
N ASP A 165 4.75 0.24 -18.25
CA ASP A 165 4.31 1.63 -18.43
C ASP A 165 3.80 2.29 -17.14
N GLY A 166 4.07 1.70 -15.96
CA GLY A 166 3.57 2.16 -14.67
C GLY A 166 4.10 3.53 -14.23
N ILE A 167 5.26 3.98 -14.76
CA ILE A 167 5.78 5.33 -14.49
C ILE A 167 5.23 6.29 -15.52
N ILE A 168 4.13 6.97 -15.18
CA ILE A 168 3.46 7.89 -16.09
C ILE A 168 4.20 9.24 -16.10
N GLN A 169 4.92 9.49 -17.18
CA GLN A 169 5.71 10.71 -17.35
C GLN A 169 4.95 11.82 -18.09
N ILE A 170 4.04 11.45 -18.98
CA ILE A 170 3.25 12.34 -19.81
C ILE A 170 1.79 12.13 -19.47
N THR A 171 1.07 13.22 -19.22
CA THR A 171 -0.36 13.17 -18.93
C THR A 171 -1.13 12.49 -20.07
N PRO A 172 -1.75 11.31 -19.82
CA PRO A 172 -2.54 10.63 -20.84
C PRO A 172 -3.88 11.32 -21.07
N ASP A 173 -4.67 10.82 -22.04
CA ASP A 173 -6.06 11.29 -22.26
C ASP A 173 -6.85 11.17 -20.95
N PRO A 174 -7.43 12.25 -20.43
CA PRO A 174 -8.21 12.22 -19.19
C PRO A 174 -9.40 11.26 -19.22
N SER A 175 -9.96 10.98 -20.40
CA SER A 175 -11.09 10.03 -20.55
C SER A 175 -10.69 8.61 -20.18
N GLU A 176 -9.44 8.20 -20.41
CA GLU A 176 -8.95 6.87 -20.04
C GLU A 176 -8.83 6.74 -18.50
N GLY A 177 -8.34 7.77 -17.82
CA GLY A 177 -8.31 7.81 -16.36
C GLY A 177 -9.72 7.76 -15.73
N GLN A 178 -10.70 8.43 -16.35
CA GLN A 178 -12.10 8.37 -15.91
C GLN A 178 -12.68 6.95 -16.06
N LYS A 179 -12.40 6.25 -17.16
CA LYS A 179 -12.81 4.85 -17.34
C LYS A 179 -12.19 3.94 -16.27
N SER A 180 -10.89 4.10 -16.01
CA SER A 180 -10.20 3.34 -14.97
C SER A 180 -10.80 3.59 -13.58
N LEU A 181 -11.08 4.85 -13.25
CA LEU A 181 -11.72 5.25 -12.00
C LEU A 181 -13.14 4.67 -11.88
N GLN A 182 -13.93 4.70 -12.95
CA GLN A 182 -15.29 4.16 -12.92
C GLN A 182 -15.29 2.66 -12.64
N ILE A 183 -14.44 1.89 -13.34
CA ILE A 183 -14.34 0.44 -13.15
C ILE A 183 -14.00 0.08 -11.70
N ILE A 184 -13.00 0.74 -11.10
CA ILE A 184 -12.65 0.45 -9.70
C ILE A 184 -13.74 0.89 -8.73
N THR A 185 -14.45 1.97 -9.02
CA THR A 185 -15.55 2.45 -8.17
C THR A 185 -16.69 1.46 -8.15
N ASP A 186 -17.08 0.94 -9.30
CA ASP A 186 -18.15 -0.06 -9.43
C ASP A 186 -17.72 -1.41 -8.81
N MET A 187 -16.49 -1.84 -9.06
CA MET A 187 -15.92 -3.06 -8.46
C MET A 187 -15.88 -2.97 -6.93
N LEU A 188 -15.34 -1.88 -6.37
CA LEU A 188 -15.30 -1.67 -4.92
C LEU A 188 -16.70 -1.59 -4.30
N GLY A 189 -17.67 -1.05 -5.02
CA GLY A 189 -19.08 -1.03 -4.64
C GLY A 189 -19.70 -2.44 -4.52
N SER A 190 -19.13 -3.42 -5.20
CA SER A 190 -19.60 -4.81 -5.22
C SER A 190 -18.81 -5.76 -4.32
N LEU A 191 -17.62 -5.38 -3.82
CA LEU A 191 -16.80 -6.23 -2.93
C LEU A 191 -17.52 -6.62 -1.63
N ALA A 192 -18.32 -5.73 -1.05
CA ALA A 192 -19.04 -6.00 0.19
C ALA A 192 -20.32 -6.85 -0.01
N THR A 193 -20.55 -7.38 -1.22
CA THR A 193 -21.70 -8.24 -1.52
C THR A 193 -21.26 -9.69 -1.54
N LYS A 194 -21.99 -10.55 -0.81
CA LYS A 194 -21.66 -11.99 -0.71
C LYS A 194 -21.94 -12.79 -1.99
N ASP A 195 -22.41 -12.15 -3.05
CA ASP A 195 -22.82 -12.74 -4.33
C ASP A 195 -21.72 -12.73 -5.40
N GLU A 196 -20.49 -12.36 -5.01
CA GLU A 196 -19.33 -12.28 -5.92
C GLU A 196 -19.56 -11.33 -7.12
N ALA A 197 -20.41 -10.30 -6.96
CA ALA A 197 -20.73 -9.32 -8.01
C ALA A 197 -19.51 -8.51 -8.49
N TRP A 198 -18.39 -8.60 -7.78
CA TRP A 198 -17.12 -8.01 -8.17
C TRP A 198 -16.40 -8.77 -9.30
N ARG A 199 -16.68 -10.08 -9.52
CA ARG A 199 -15.97 -10.92 -10.51
C ARG A 199 -15.99 -10.37 -11.95
N PRO A 200 -17.10 -9.87 -12.49
CA PRO A 200 -17.15 -9.39 -13.88
C PRO A 200 -16.21 -8.22 -14.20
N PHE A 201 -15.73 -7.51 -13.18
CA PHE A 201 -14.78 -6.40 -13.36
C PHE A 201 -13.33 -6.88 -13.58
N TRP A 202 -13.07 -8.16 -13.33
CA TRP A 202 -11.73 -8.75 -13.40
C TRP A 202 -11.58 -9.69 -14.59
N HIS A 203 -10.37 -9.72 -15.12
CA HIS A 203 -9.96 -10.74 -16.08
C HIS A 203 -9.71 -12.07 -15.35
N ASP A 204 -10.06 -13.21 -15.97
CA ASP A 204 -9.91 -14.53 -15.36
C ASP A 204 -8.46 -14.84 -14.93
N ASN A 205 -7.48 -14.37 -15.73
CA ASN A 205 -6.04 -14.54 -15.46
C ASN A 205 -5.42 -13.34 -14.74
N MET A 206 -6.21 -12.61 -13.94
CA MET A 206 -5.73 -11.45 -13.20
C MET A 206 -4.60 -11.80 -12.22
N MET A 207 -3.83 -10.79 -11.83
CA MET A 207 -2.82 -10.89 -10.78
C MET A 207 -3.15 -9.96 -9.63
N TRP A 208 -3.29 -10.51 -8.44
CA TRP A 208 -3.45 -9.77 -7.20
C TRP A 208 -2.15 -9.83 -6.39
N TYR A 209 -1.45 -8.72 -6.32
CA TYR A 209 -0.22 -8.57 -5.53
C TYR A 209 -0.56 -8.10 -4.12
N GLY A 210 -0.85 -9.06 -3.24
CA GLY A 210 -1.26 -8.80 -1.86
C GLY A 210 -0.12 -8.40 -0.94
N PRO A 211 -0.44 -7.94 0.28
CA PRO A 211 0.57 -7.74 1.32
C PRO A 211 1.24 -9.05 1.71
N GLY A 212 2.49 -8.98 2.17
CA GLY A 212 3.32 -10.14 2.45
C GLY A 212 2.68 -11.17 3.37
N ALA A 213 1.89 -10.72 4.36
CA ALA A 213 1.17 -11.62 5.27
C ALA A 213 0.13 -12.52 4.59
N PHE A 214 -0.42 -12.11 3.46
CA PHE A 214 -1.40 -12.87 2.66
C PHE A 214 -0.76 -13.52 1.44
N GLY A 215 0.23 -12.84 0.84
CA GLY A 215 0.87 -13.22 -0.41
C GLY A 215 0.06 -12.82 -1.64
N SER A 216 0.51 -13.24 -2.81
CA SER A 216 -0.05 -12.87 -4.11
C SER A 216 -0.80 -14.05 -4.74
N PHE A 217 -1.85 -13.75 -5.52
CA PHE A 217 -2.73 -14.75 -6.13
C PHE A 217 -2.81 -14.56 -7.63
N VAL A 218 -2.71 -15.64 -8.38
CA VAL A 218 -2.82 -15.69 -9.84
C VAL A 218 -4.19 -16.24 -10.22
N GLY A 219 -4.92 -15.48 -11.01
CA GLY A 219 -6.26 -15.85 -11.47
C GLY A 219 -7.35 -15.59 -10.43
N ILE A 220 -8.53 -15.30 -10.95
CA ILE A 220 -9.66 -14.84 -10.14
C ILE A 220 -10.18 -15.89 -9.16
N ASP A 221 -10.12 -17.17 -9.52
CA ASP A 221 -10.57 -18.26 -8.64
C ASP A 221 -9.61 -18.47 -7.48
N HIS A 222 -8.30 -18.34 -7.73
CA HIS A 222 -7.31 -18.42 -6.66
C HIS A 222 -7.44 -17.22 -5.71
N PHE A 223 -7.65 -16.01 -6.24
CA PHE A 223 -7.95 -14.84 -5.42
C PHE A 223 -9.24 -15.02 -4.60
N ALA A 224 -10.31 -15.53 -5.21
CA ALA A 224 -11.58 -15.80 -4.52
C ALA A 224 -11.43 -16.79 -3.36
N SER A 225 -10.54 -17.79 -3.49
CA SER A 225 -10.24 -18.76 -2.43
C SER A 225 -9.59 -18.13 -1.18
N PHE A 226 -9.06 -16.92 -1.31
CA PHE A 226 -8.57 -16.09 -0.20
C PHE A 226 -9.63 -15.06 0.23
N GLN A 227 -10.14 -14.26 -0.71
CA GLN A 227 -10.99 -13.11 -0.42
C GLN A 227 -12.28 -13.48 0.32
N ILE A 228 -12.97 -14.52 -0.14
CA ILE A 228 -14.24 -14.94 0.45
C ILE A 228 -14.06 -15.45 1.89
N PRO A 229 -13.14 -16.37 2.20
CA PRO A 229 -12.86 -16.76 3.58
C PRO A 229 -12.36 -15.59 4.44
N PHE A 230 -11.53 -14.71 3.91
CA PHE A 230 -11.03 -13.53 4.63
C PHE A 230 -12.17 -12.62 5.07
N GLU A 231 -13.05 -12.21 4.18
CA GLU A 231 -14.20 -11.38 4.52
C GLU A 231 -15.14 -12.07 5.53
N SER A 232 -15.28 -13.39 5.45
CA SER A 232 -16.12 -14.15 6.37
C SER A 232 -15.63 -14.16 7.83
N GLN A 233 -14.41 -13.69 8.09
CA GLN A 233 -13.87 -13.57 9.45
C GLN A 233 -14.38 -12.30 10.16
N PHE A 234 -15.06 -11.42 9.41
CA PHE A 234 -15.53 -10.14 9.92
C PHE A 234 -17.02 -9.96 9.63
N ASP A 235 -17.83 -9.79 10.69
CA ASP A 235 -19.24 -9.42 10.54
C ASP A 235 -19.38 -7.92 10.28
N GLY A 236 -20.39 -7.55 9.49
CA GLY A 236 -20.65 -6.16 9.16
C GLY A 236 -19.53 -5.53 8.32
N TRP A 237 -18.81 -6.35 7.54
CA TRP A 237 -17.76 -5.87 6.62
C TRP A 237 -18.26 -4.71 5.78
N SER A 238 -17.60 -3.57 5.90
CA SER A 238 -18.03 -2.30 5.31
C SER A 238 -16.83 -1.47 4.87
N GLY A 239 -16.95 -0.82 3.72
CA GLY A 239 -15.89 0.05 3.19
C GLY A 239 -16.19 0.51 1.78
N GLY A 240 -15.24 1.19 1.16
CA GLY A 240 -15.39 1.70 -0.19
C GLY A 240 -16.56 2.68 -0.36
N SER A 241 -17.44 2.40 -1.30
CA SER A 241 -18.64 3.21 -1.57
C SER A 241 -19.80 2.93 -0.60
N LYS A 242 -19.72 1.89 0.21
CA LYS A 242 -20.71 1.50 1.23
C LYS A 242 -20.24 1.83 2.65
N SER A 243 -19.55 2.94 2.81
CA SER A 243 -19.09 3.41 4.11
C SER A 243 -20.31 3.63 5.05
N ASN A 244 -20.23 3.04 6.23
CA ASN A 244 -21.19 3.27 7.34
C ASN A 244 -20.80 4.51 8.20
N GLY A 245 -19.94 5.39 7.69
CA GLY A 245 -19.39 6.54 8.39
C GLY A 245 -18.15 6.23 9.24
N LEU A 246 -17.77 4.95 9.37
CA LEU A 246 -16.59 4.52 10.12
C LEU A 246 -15.32 4.45 9.28
N THR A 247 -15.45 4.51 7.94
CA THR A 247 -14.33 4.45 6.99
C THR A 247 -14.23 5.74 6.20
N LYS A 248 -13.00 6.11 5.87
CA LYS A 248 -12.70 7.31 5.10
C LYS A 248 -11.62 7.01 4.06
N HIS A 249 -11.99 7.17 2.78
CA HIS A 249 -11.01 7.24 1.70
C HIS A 249 -10.47 8.66 1.61
N PHE A 250 -9.16 8.80 1.75
CA PHE A 250 -8.49 10.08 1.62
C PHE A 250 -8.17 10.43 0.16
N VAL A 251 -8.14 9.41 -0.73
CA VAL A 251 -7.87 9.58 -2.15
C VAL A 251 -8.49 8.48 -3.00
N ARG A 252 -8.93 8.84 -4.21
CA ARG A 252 -9.28 7.93 -5.30
C ARG A 252 -9.23 8.66 -6.62
N TYR A 253 -8.43 8.18 -7.58
CA TYR A 253 -8.39 8.75 -8.92
C TYR A 253 -7.88 7.74 -9.95
N GLY A 254 -8.06 8.08 -11.24
CA GLY A 254 -7.54 7.31 -12.35
C GLY A 254 -6.66 8.16 -13.27
N GLU A 255 -5.68 7.52 -13.88
CA GLU A 255 -4.79 8.12 -14.88
C GLU A 255 -4.39 7.06 -15.93
N GLY A 256 -4.74 7.31 -17.19
CA GLY A 256 -4.55 6.31 -18.24
C GLY A 256 -5.25 4.98 -17.90
N ASN A 257 -4.55 3.89 -18.04
CA ASN A 257 -5.04 2.55 -17.71
C ASN A 257 -4.95 2.20 -16.22
N TYR A 258 -4.51 3.14 -15.39
CA TYR A 258 -4.33 2.93 -13.96
C TYR A 258 -5.39 3.66 -13.15
N ALA A 259 -5.68 3.12 -11.97
CA ALA A 259 -6.42 3.80 -10.92
C ALA A 259 -5.82 3.48 -9.56
N CYS A 260 -6.04 4.34 -8.59
CA CYS A 260 -5.63 4.10 -7.21
C CYS A 260 -6.70 4.52 -6.21
N SER A 261 -6.63 3.96 -5.02
CA SER A 261 -7.46 4.34 -3.88
C SER A 261 -6.67 4.16 -2.59
N GLY A 262 -6.92 5.01 -1.61
CA GLY A 262 -6.37 4.88 -0.26
C GLY A 262 -7.40 5.25 0.78
N GLY A 263 -7.48 4.43 1.84
CA GLY A 263 -8.39 4.67 2.96
C GLY A 263 -7.70 4.51 4.31
N TRP A 264 -8.06 5.39 5.23
CA TRP A 264 -7.48 5.47 6.56
C TRP A 264 -8.55 5.75 7.62
N PRO A 265 -9.32 4.67 8.02
CA PRO A 265 -9.34 3.32 7.49
C PRO A 265 -10.15 3.20 6.19
N SER A 266 -9.84 2.18 5.38
CA SER A 266 -10.53 1.86 4.14
C SER A 266 -11.74 0.96 4.34
N VAL A 267 -11.57 -0.08 5.17
CA VAL A 267 -12.59 -1.08 5.47
C VAL A 267 -12.58 -1.41 6.96
N THR A 268 -13.70 -1.92 7.46
CA THR A 268 -13.88 -2.30 8.86
C THR A 268 -14.89 -3.44 9.00
N GLY A 269 -14.80 -4.19 10.09
CA GLY A 269 -15.75 -5.24 10.46
C GLY A 269 -15.49 -5.74 11.86
N VAL A 270 -16.46 -6.42 12.46
CA VAL A 270 -16.32 -7.07 13.78
C VAL A 270 -15.64 -8.42 13.61
N ASN A 271 -14.50 -8.63 14.25
CA ASN A 271 -13.74 -9.88 14.16
C ASN A 271 -14.47 -11.02 14.87
N VAL A 272 -15.09 -11.92 14.13
CA VAL A 272 -15.92 -13.04 14.65
C VAL A 272 -15.29 -14.43 14.45
N LYS A 273 -14.20 -14.54 13.68
CA LYS A 273 -13.45 -15.78 13.49
C LYS A 273 -11.96 -15.50 13.65
N SER A 274 -11.17 -16.58 13.76
CA SER A 274 -9.72 -16.47 13.81
C SER A 274 -9.17 -15.72 12.61
N PHE A 275 -8.32 -14.72 12.85
CA PHE A 275 -7.62 -13.95 11.83
C PHE A 275 -6.12 -14.05 12.03
N LEU A 276 -5.40 -14.52 11.03
CA LEU A 276 -3.94 -14.75 11.08
C LEU A 276 -3.52 -15.49 12.38
N GLY A 277 -4.21 -16.58 12.70
CA GLY A 277 -3.92 -17.38 13.88
C GLY A 277 -4.35 -16.78 15.23
N GLN A 278 -4.81 -15.53 15.26
CA GLN A 278 -5.34 -14.92 16.49
C GLN A 278 -6.80 -15.31 16.68
N PRO A 279 -7.24 -15.59 17.93
CA PRO A 279 -8.63 -15.93 18.21
C PRO A 279 -9.56 -14.74 17.94
N PRO A 280 -10.85 -14.99 17.71
CA PRO A 280 -11.82 -13.88 17.55
C PRO A 280 -11.94 -13.06 18.83
N THR A 281 -11.94 -11.75 18.69
CA THR A 281 -12.10 -10.80 19.81
C THR A 281 -13.52 -10.30 19.96
N ASN A 282 -14.36 -10.41 18.92
CA ASN A 282 -15.67 -9.78 18.79
C ASN A 282 -15.61 -8.24 18.85
N GLU A 283 -14.44 -7.67 18.58
CA GLU A 283 -14.23 -6.22 18.53
C GLU A 283 -14.22 -5.70 17.09
N GLN A 284 -14.51 -4.42 16.93
CA GLN A 284 -14.41 -3.72 15.66
C GLN A 284 -12.93 -3.57 15.25
N VAL A 285 -12.58 -4.02 14.07
CA VAL A 285 -11.24 -3.88 13.49
C VAL A 285 -11.27 -2.93 12.30
N PHE A 286 -10.30 -2.04 12.24
CA PHE A 286 -10.15 -1.04 11.19
C PHE A 286 -8.91 -1.32 10.36
N PHE A 287 -9.09 -1.40 9.04
CA PHE A 287 -8.01 -1.69 8.11
C PHE A 287 -7.63 -0.43 7.32
N ARG A 288 -6.36 -0.03 7.43
CA ARG A 288 -5.73 0.96 6.57
C ARG A 288 -5.28 0.24 5.31
N VAL A 289 -5.79 0.65 4.16
CA VAL A 289 -5.54 -0.04 2.88
C VAL A 289 -5.26 0.97 1.80
N CYS A 290 -4.35 0.65 0.91
CA CYS A 290 -4.21 1.35 -0.35
C CYS A 290 -3.93 0.39 -1.50
N ASP A 291 -4.35 0.82 -2.67
CA ASP A 291 -4.39 -0.01 -3.88
C ASP A 291 -4.00 0.77 -5.12
N TRP A 292 -3.36 0.07 -6.06
CA TRP A 292 -3.21 0.45 -7.45
C TRP A 292 -3.75 -0.67 -8.33
N TRP A 293 -4.52 -0.31 -9.37
CA TRP A 293 -5.04 -1.26 -10.36
C TRP A 293 -4.60 -0.87 -11.75
N ARG A 294 -4.34 -1.86 -12.58
CA ARG A 294 -4.20 -1.70 -14.02
C ARG A 294 -5.33 -2.43 -14.73
N ARG A 295 -5.90 -1.76 -15.73
CA ARG A 295 -6.90 -2.37 -16.60
C ARG A 295 -6.37 -2.63 -18.01
N GLU A 296 -6.98 -3.59 -18.69
CA GLU A 296 -6.94 -3.78 -20.13
C GLU A 296 -8.37 -3.79 -20.66
N GLY A 297 -8.66 -2.92 -21.64
CA GLY A 297 -10.06 -2.73 -22.07
C GLY A 297 -10.97 -2.33 -20.90
N ASN A 298 -11.94 -3.17 -20.57
CA ASN A 298 -12.93 -2.96 -19.52
C ASN A 298 -12.74 -3.88 -18.31
N GLN A 299 -11.59 -4.55 -18.18
CA GLN A 299 -11.33 -5.47 -17.08
C GLN A 299 -10.03 -5.10 -16.35
N LEU A 300 -10.02 -5.31 -15.04
CA LEU A 300 -8.85 -5.19 -14.19
C LEU A 300 -7.98 -6.45 -14.37
N VAL A 301 -6.70 -6.26 -14.60
CA VAL A 301 -5.75 -7.35 -14.88
C VAL A 301 -4.66 -7.47 -13.83
N GLU A 302 -4.32 -6.38 -13.13
CA GLU A 302 -3.34 -6.37 -12.05
C GLU A 302 -3.81 -5.43 -10.92
N ASN A 303 -3.50 -5.82 -9.68
CA ASN A 303 -3.77 -5.02 -8.49
C ASN A 303 -2.63 -5.14 -7.48
N TRP A 304 -2.07 -4.02 -7.06
CA TRP A 304 -1.05 -3.91 -6.00
C TRP A 304 -1.71 -3.40 -4.74
N VAL A 305 -1.71 -4.22 -3.70
CA VAL A 305 -2.45 -3.96 -2.45
C VAL A 305 -1.49 -3.84 -1.27
N PHE A 306 -1.76 -2.87 -0.42
CA PHE A 306 -1.15 -2.74 0.90
C PHE A 306 -2.24 -2.74 1.97
N VAL A 307 -2.01 -3.48 3.01
CA VAL A 307 -2.81 -3.46 4.24
C VAL A 307 -1.86 -3.25 5.41
N ASP A 308 -2.19 -2.33 6.31
CA ASP A 308 -1.47 -2.21 7.59
C ASP A 308 -1.84 -3.38 8.51
N VAL A 309 -1.27 -4.56 8.16
CA VAL A 309 -1.55 -5.83 8.86
C VAL A 309 -1.08 -5.77 10.31
N LEU A 310 0.05 -5.09 10.58
CA LEU A 310 0.56 -4.92 11.93
C LEU A 310 -0.42 -4.15 12.81
N HIS A 311 -0.98 -3.05 12.28
CA HIS A 311 -2.01 -2.28 12.99
C HIS A 311 -3.31 -3.09 13.20
N ALA A 312 -3.72 -3.92 12.23
CA ALA A 312 -4.88 -4.78 12.38
C ALA A 312 -4.67 -5.82 13.50
N LEU A 313 -3.49 -6.46 13.54
CA LEU A 313 -3.13 -7.42 14.59
C LEU A 313 -3.02 -6.76 15.97
N LEU A 314 -2.48 -5.54 16.04
CA LEU A 314 -2.39 -4.78 17.30
C LEU A 314 -3.77 -4.51 17.90
N GLN A 315 -4.80 -4.22 17.07
CA GLN A 315 -6.19 -4.08 17.53
C GLN A 315 -6.75 -5.40 18.09
N LEU A 316 -6.23 -6.55 17.68
CA LEU A 316 -6.56 -7.86 18.23
C LEU A 316 -5.71 -8.24 19.47
N GLY A 317 -4.89 -7.32 19.96
CA GLY A 317 -4.03 -7.53 21.13
C GLY A 317 -2.72 -8.26 20.84
N TYR A 318 -2.32 -8.37 19.57
CA TYR A 318 -1.09 -9.05 19.17
C TYR A 318 -0.19 -8.13 18.35
N ASP A 319 1.03 -7.91 18.85
CA ASP A 319 2.08 -7.20 18.10
C ASP A 319 3.14 -8.22 17.64
N PRO A 320 3.28 -8.48 16.33
CA PRO A 320 4.27 -9.41 15.82
C PRO A 320 5.68 -8.83 15.74
N LEU A 321 5.85 -7.52 15.96
CA LEU A 321 7.17 -6.91 15.95
C LEU A 321 7.96 -7.32 17.19
N PRO A 322 9.25 -7.71 17.05
CA PRO A 322 10.10 -7.96 18.19
C PRO A 322 10.26 -6.68 19.03
N PRO A 323 10.39 -6.81 20.38
CA PRO A 323 10.68 -5.64 21.20
C PRO A 323 11.99 -4.98 20.77
N THR A 324 11.96 -3.66 20.63
CA THR A 324 13.18 -2.88 20.41
C THR A 324 14.03 -2.91 21.68
N THR A 325 15.20 -3.51 21.60
CA THR A 325 16.19 -3.55 22.70
C THR A 325 16.97 -2.24 22.81
#